data_c8c13fd90841d8ba6bf12b659bf8d990
#
_entry.id   c8c13fd90841d8ba6bf12b659bf8d990
#
_cell.length_a   1.000
_cell.length_b   1.000
_cell.length_c   1.000
_cell.angle_alpha   90.00
_cell.angle_beta   90.00
_cell.angle_gamma   90.00
#
_symmetry.space_group_name_H-M   'P 1'
#
loop_
_entity.id
_entity.type
_entity.pdbx_description
1 polymer ?
#
loop_
_entity_poly.entity_id
_entity_poly.type
_entity_poly.pdbx_seq_one_letter_code
_entity_poly.pdbx_strand_id
1 'polypeptide(L)'
;MTSTFNILTRIRPPLNLEKRCVYCELDEKTLYVINQKRDILNKIVHTRRNFSFDKVYDIDYGNYDIFVDLKPIIEKTYTQKKDITLFMYGQTGSGKTHTSMGYQDEKGLLYLWLQYIKDKEDEEENVYITSVQIHNDNCFDIFNNNTKISQLEDKNGKIHLRNCKKKYLNEISVTELIEDIKNTRIVGLSSENDKSSRSHLLIQIWLKNNLVNIIDLAGSEKAVNNICANRNQMRENANINKNIMVLKECIRAVKQKQPYIPFRQSNLTKILKDTFLNNNVSVVIATLSPELRNAGDTLNTLSYISDMKSLKRQVSEPILMKMQPIKEEENMRNQFKDRIKTTLEELHNIRIKLFERYKYTNNNSDKETFKTNLLDEINTLHKILDFI
;
A
#
# COMPACT_ATOMS: atom_id res chain seq x y z
N MET A 1 20.23 20.83 6.41
CA MET A 1 19.78 20.09 5.22
C MET A 1 18.49 19.38 5.60
N THR A 2 17.46 19.43 4.78
CA THR A 2 16.11 18.94 5.13
C THR A 2 15.91 17.52 4.61
N SER A 3 15.31 16.64 5.42
CA SER A 3 14.90 15.29 5.01
C SER A 3 14.01 15.35 3.76
N THR A 4 14.22 14.43 2.82
CA THR A 4 13.45 14.36 1.57
C THR A 4 12.27 13.41 1.78
N PHE A 5 11.05 13.90 1.50
CA PHE A 5 9.83 13.10 1.57
C PHE A 5 9.29 12.87 0.16
N ASN A 6 9.20 11.61 -0.24
CA ASN A 6 8.52 11.17 -1.46
C ASN A 6 7.16 10.58 -1.09
N ILE A 7 6.12 10.98 -1.79
CA ILE A 7 4.75 10.52 -1.52
C ILE A 7 4.22 9.77 -2.73
N LEU A 8 4.06 8.47 -2.54
CA LEU A 8 3.53 7.54 -3.52
C LEU A 8 2.12 7.10 -3.10
N THR A 9 1.28 6.78 -4.05
CA THR A 9 -0.05 6.22 -3.76
C THR A 9 -0.23 4.92 -4.50
N ARG A 10 -0.86 3.94 -3.86
CA ARG A 10 -1.20 2.64 -4.44
C ARG A 10 -2.69 2.40 -4.31
N ILE A 11 -3.36 2.19 -5.43
CA ILE A 11 -4.75 1.77 -5.48
C ILE A 11 -4.75 0.24 -5.56
N ARG A 12 -5.28 -0.45 -4.54
CA ARG A 12 -5.38 -1.92 -4.61
C ARG A 12 -6.46 -2.37 -5.58
N PRO A 13 -6.40 -3.60 -6.09
CA PRO A 13 -7.52 -4.19 -6.83
C PRO A 13 -8.80 -4.19 -5.99
N PRO A 14 -9.99 -4.03 -6.61
CA PRO A 14 -11.26 -4.16 -5.91
C PRO A 14 -11.46 -5.59 -5.41
N LEU A 15 -11.98 -5.75 -4.19
CA LEU A 15 -12.21 -7.07 -3.59
C LEU A 15 -13.49 -7.74 -4.12
N ASN A 16 -14.44 -6.94 -4.60
CA ASN A 16 -15.74 -7.38 -5.12
C ASN A 16 -16.08 -6.60 -6.39
N LEU A 17 -17.15 -6.99 -7.08
CA LEU A 17 -17.74 -6.27 -8.22
C LEU A 17 -18.36 -4.90 -7.82
N GLU A 18 -17.91 -4.30 -6.74
CA GLU A 18 -18.39 -2.99 -6.29
C GLU A 18 -17.88 -1.86 -7.22
N LYS A 19 -18.70 -0.80 -7.31
CA LYS A 19 -18.33 0.37 -8.10
C LYS A 19 -17.03 0.98 -7.59
N ARG A 20 -16.08 1.13 -8.48
CA ARG A 20 -14.83 1.84 -8.25
C ARG A 20 -15.10 3.34 -8.13
N CYS A 21 -14.42 4.02 -7.23
CA CYS A 21 -14.52 5.47 -7.04
C CYS A 21 -13.16 6.19 -7.13
N VAL A 22 -12.04 5.46 -7.22
CA VAL A 22 -10.69 6.02 -7.31
C VAL A 22 -10.09 5.62 -8.66
N TYR A 23 -9.55 6.60 -9.37
CA TYR A 23 -8.98 6.40 -10.71
C TYR A 23 -7.65 7.14 -10.83
N CYS A 24 -6.70 6.54 -11.53
CA CYS A 24 -5.43 7.16 -11.88
C CYS A 24 -5.55 7.82 -13.26
N GLU A 25 -4.91 8.98 -13.44
CA GLU A 25 -4.74 9.60 -14.75
C GLU A 25 -3.52 8.99 -15.48
N LEU A 26 -3.45 9.20 -16.79
CA LEU A 26 -2.38 8.65 -17.64
C LEU A 26 -0.97 9.16 -17.29
N ASP A 27 -0.89 10.28 -16.55
CA ASP A 27 0.40 10.85 -16.10
C ASP A 27 1.04 10.08 -14.93
N GLU A 28 0.35 9.08 -14.38
CA GLU A 28 0.75 8.29 -13.20
C GLU A 28 1.15 9.16 -11.98
N LYS A 29 0.72 10.41 -11.94
CA LYS A 29 0.96 11.36 -10.85
C LYS A 29 -0.32 11.95 -10.30
N THR A 30 -1.36 11.98 -11.09
CA THR A 30 -2.67 12.51 -10.71
C THR A 30 -3.67 11.37 -10.54
N LEU A 31 -4.44 11.43 -9.47
CA LEU A 31 -5.60 10.56 -9.28
C LEU A 31 -6.82 11.40 -8.92
N TYR A 32 -7.99 10.86 -9.18
CA TYR A 32 -9.23 11.48 -8.75
C TYR A 32 -10.15 10.50 -8.04
N VAL A 33 -10.98 11.06 -7.16
CA VAL A 33 -11.99 10.31 -6.41
C VAL A 33 -13.36 10.87 -6.76
N ILE A 34 -14.26 9.96 -7.15
CA ILE A 34 -15.69 10.27 -7.33
C ILE A 34 -16.41 9.87 -6.05
N ASN A 35 -16.97 10.84 -5.36
CA ASN A 35 -17.74 10.61 -4.14
C ASN A 35 -19.21 10.95 -4.38
N GLN A 36 -20.09 10.13 -3.83
CA GLN A 36 -21.53 10.35 -3.86
C GLN A 36 -21.99 11.00 -2.55
N LYS A 37 -22.71 12.09 -2.65
CA LYS A 37 -23.35 12.74 -1.50
C LYS A 37 -24.81 13.00 -1.83
N ARG A 38 -25.66 13.06 -0.82
CA ARG A 38 -27.02 13.56 -0.98
C ARG A 38 -27.02 15.07 -0.72
N ASP A 39 -27.66 15.82 -1.60
CA ASP A 39 -27.88 17.25 -1.42
C ASP A 39 -29.02 17.53 -0.43
N ILE A 40 -29.31 18.81 -0.21
CA ILE A 40 -30.38 19.28 0.69
C ILE A 40 -31.76 18.77 0.23
N LEU A 41 -31.92 18.46 -1.06
CA LEU A 41 -33.15 17.93 -1.66
C LEU A 41 -33.14 16.38 -1.74
N ASN A 42 -32.21 15.74 -1.02
CA ASN A 42 -32.04 14.28 -0.99
C ASN A 42 -31.66 13.64 -2.37
N LYS A 43 -31.22 14.46 -3.35
CA LYS A 43 -30.74 13.98 -4.65
C LYS A 43 -29.27 13.54 -4.53
N ILE A 44 -28.93 12.47 -5.25
CA ILE A 44 -27.54 12.00 -5.31
C ILE A 44 -26.74 12.96 -6.20
N VAL A 45 -25.72 13.59 -5.62
CA VAL A 45 -24.77 14.46 -6.32
C VAL A 45 -23.39 13.77 -6.29
N HIS A 46 -22.75 13.76 -7.45
CA HIS A 46 -21.39 13.26 -7.58
C HIS A 46 -20.39 14.41 -7.49
N THR A 47 -19.35 14.25 -6.71
CA THR A 47 -18.27 15.22 -6.59
C THR A 47 -16.96 14.55 -6.98
N ARG A 48 -16.20 15.20 -7.87
CA ARG A 48 -14.84 14.77 -8.24
C ARG A 48 -13.82 15.61 -7.47
N ARG A 49 -12.82 14.96 -6.88
CA ARG A 49 -11.67 15.62 -6.23
C ARG A 49 -10.39 15.05 -6.80
N ASN A 50 -9.53 15.93 -7.28
CA ASN A 50 -8.24 15.57 -7.85
C ASN A 50 -7.14 15.74 -6.80
N PHE A 51 -6.13 14.85 -6.87
CA PHE A 51 -4.93 14.88 -6.03
C PHE A 51 -3.72 14.55 -6.90
N SER A 52 -2.58 15.16 -6.60
CA SER A 52 -1.34 14.91 -7.33
C SER A 52 -0.23 14.49 -6.36
N PHE A 53 0.51 13.44 -6.72
CA PHE A 53 1.58 12.83 -5.93
C PHE A 53 2.85 12.65 -6.77
N ASP A 54 3.89 12.07 -6.20
CA ASP A 54 5.13 11.84 -6.94
C ASP A 54 4.98 10.66 -7.91
N LYS A 55 4.21 9.63 -7.51
CA LYS A 55 3.72 8.55 -8.38
C LYS A 55 2.42 7.95 -7.84
N VAL A 56 1.58 7.50 -8.76
CA VAL A 56 0.32 6.78 -8.48
C VAL A 56 0.42 5.40 -9.15
N TYR A 57 0.28 4.35 -8.37
CA TYR A 57 0.16 2.98 -8.85
C TYR A 57 -1.32 2.60 -8.90
N ASP A 58 -1.83 2.32 -10.09
CA ASP A 58 -3.20 1.84 -10.26
C ASP A 58 -3.32 0.35 -9.93
N ILE A 59 -4.49 -0.22 -10.11
CA ILE A 59 -4.85 -1.58 -9.71
C ILE A 59 -4.00 -2.69 -10.35
N ASP A 60 -3.40 -2.41 -11.50
CA ASP A 60 -2.59 -3.36 -12.28
C ASP A 60 -1.13 -3.48 -11.78
N TYR A 61 -0.71 -2.59 -10.87
CA TYR A 61 0.64 -2.57 -10.33
C TYR A 61 0.78 -3.48 -9.09
N GLY A 62 1.75 -4.40 -9.15
CA GLY A 62 2.12 -5.26 -8.03
C GLY A 62 3.16 -4.65 -7.10
N ASN A 63 3.51 -5.38 -6.04
CA ASN A 63 4.56 -4.97 -5.10
C ASN A 63 5.94 -4.89 -5.77
N TYR A 64 6.17 -5.74 -6.77
CA TYR A 64 7.44 -5.76 -7.51
C TYR A 64 7.66 -4.46 -8.30
N ASP A 65 6.61 -3.94 -8.93
CA ASP A 65 6.69 -2.68 -9.69
C ASP A 65 7.06 -1.51 -8.77
N ILE A 66 6.43 -1.46 -7.59
CA ILE A 66 6.75 -0.46 -6.56
C ILE A 66 8.21 -0.59 -6.11
N PHE A 67 8.69 -1.83 -5.92
CA PHE A 67 10.07 -2.09 -5.53
C PHE A 67 11.08 -1.63 -6.61
N VAL A 68 10.80 -1.92 -7.88
CA VAL A 68 11.65 -1.48 -9.01
C VAL A 68 11.80 0.03 -9.04
N ASP A 69 10.73 0.78 -8.82
CA ASP A 69 10.77 2.24 -8.78
C ASP A 69 11.49 2.78 -7.53
N LEU A 70 11.45 2.05 -6.42
CA LEU A 70 12.18 2.42 -5.20
C LEU A 70 13.67 2.09 -5.26
N LYS A 71 14.08 1.13 -6.10
CA LYS A 71 15.45 0.65 -6.20
C LYS A 71 16.49 1.77 -6.41
N PRO A 72 16.29 2.77 -7.30
CA PRO A 72 17.23 3.88 -7.44
C PRO A 72 17.38 4.73 -6.16
N ILE A 73 16.30 4.88 -5.40
CA ILE A 73 16.31 5.59 -4.11
C ILE A 73 17.13 4.79 -3.09
N ILE A 74 16.93 3.47 -3.06
CA ILE A 74 17.66 2.54 -2.21
C ILE A 74 19.15 2.60 -2.51
N GLU A 75 19.56 2.49 -3.77
CA GLU A 75 20.94 2.52 -4.19
C GLU A 75 21.63 3.84 -3.86
N LYS A 76 20.91 4.94 -4.07
CA LYS A 76 21.42 6.28 -3.72
C LYS A 76 21.61 6.44 -2.21
N THR A 77 20.72 5.90 -1.38
CA THR A 77 20.87 5.97 0.08
C THR A 77 22.03 5.10 0.56
N TYR A 78 22.25 3.95 -0.04
CA TYR A 78 23.40 3.10 0.22
C TYR A 78 24.72 3.83 -0.03
N THR A 79 24.88 4.41 -1.23
CA THR A 79 26.10 5.15 -1.60
C THR A 79 26.32 6.40 -0.76
N GLN A 80 25.25 7.07 -0.33
CA GLN A 80 25.31 8.29 0.48
C GLN A 80 25.34 8.04 2.00
N LYS A 81 25.32 6.79 2.46
CA LYS A 81 25.26 6.41 3.89
C LYS A 81 24.10 7.09 4.64
N LYS A 82 22.91 7.09 4.03
CA LYS A 82 21.70 7.69 4.59
C LYS A 82 20.71 6.63 4.98
N ASP A 83 20.00 6.87 6.07
CA ASP A 83 18.89 6.02 6.45
C ASP A 83 17.69 6.26 5.54
N ILE A 84 16.88 5.22 5.37
CA ILE A 84 15.63 5.29 4.62
C ILE A 84 14.47 4.79 5.50
N THR A 85 13.35 5.48 5.41
CA THR A 85 12.14 5.07 6.13
C THR A 85 10.96 4.99 5.16
N LEU A 86 10.35 3.81 5.09
CA LEU A 86 9.14 3.54 4.33
C LEU A 86 7.94 3.50 5.27
N PHE A 87 6.94 4.34 5.00
CA PHE A 87 5.68 4.37 5.74
C PHE A 87 4.55 3.82 4.87
N MET A 88 3.90 2.74 5.31
CA MET A 88 2.63 2.29 4.73
C MET A 88 1.49 2.98 5.47
N TYR A 89 0.74 3.83 4.77
CA TYR A 89 -0.32 4.66 5.35
C TYR A 89 -1.64 4.44 4.63
N GLY A 90 -2.75 4.36 5.35
CA GLY A 90 -4.09 4.20 4.78
C GLY A 90 -5.06 3.57 5.76
N GLN A 91 -6.32 3.49 5.38
CA GLN A 91 -7.36 2.86 6.19
C GLN A 91 -7.17 1.34 6.32
N THR A 92 -7.86 0.73 7.25
CA THR A 92 -7.95 -0.74 7.36
C THR A 92 -8.50 -1.33 6.05
N GLY A 93 -7.92 -2.44 5.60
CA GLY A 93 -8.30 -3.09 4.34
C GLY A 93 -7.84 -2.37 3.06
N SER A 94 -7.05 -1.30 3.14
CA SER A 94 -6.52 -0.61 1.95
C SER A 94 -5.29 -1.26 1.32
N GLY A 95 -4.68 -2.27 1.98
CA GLY A 95 -3.53 -3.00 1.46
C GLY A 95 -2.17 -2.63 2.06
N LYS A 96 -2.10 -1.94 3.23
CA LYS A 96 -0.83 -1.62 3.92
C LYS A 96 0.04 -2.85 4.17
N THR A 97 -0.51 -3.83 4.90
CA THR A 97 0.20 -5.08 5.24
C THR A 97 0.51 -5.91 4.00
N HIS A 98 -0.39 -5.92 3.00
CA HIS A 98 -0.14 -6.55 1.71
C HIS A 98 1.07 -5.94 1.00
N THR A 99 1.17 -4.61 0.99
CA THR A 99 2.30 -3.91 0.36
C THR A 99 3.60 -4.16 1.13
N SER A 100 3.57 -4.09 2.46
CA SER A 100 4.77 -4.26 3.29
C SER A 100 5.25 -5.71 3.39
N MET A 101 4.33 -6.64 3.70
CA MET A 101 4.65 -8.03 4.08
C MET A 101 4.30 -9.06 3.00
N GLY A 102 3.47 -8.69 2.02
CA GLY A 102 2.92 -9.60 1.02
C GLY A 102 1.74 -10.42 1.54
N TYR A 103 1.04 -11.04 0.60
CA TYR A 103 -0.10 -11.93 0.87
C TYR A 103 -0.12 -13.06 -0.15
N GLN A 104 -0.37 -14.29 0.30
CA GLN A 104 -0.29 -15.50 -0.53
C GLN A 104 1.04 -15.55 -1.31
N ASP A 105 1.00 -15.65 -2.62
CA ASP A 105 2.18 -15.77 -3.49
C ASP A 105 2.83 -14.42 -3.82
N GLU A 106 2.13 -13.29 -3.61
CA GLU A 106 2.70 -11.97 -3.88
C GLU A 106 3.62 -11.54 -2.73
N LYS A 107 4.90 -11.39 -3.05
CA LYS A 107 5.94 -10.96 -2.10
C LYS A 107 5.77 -9.47 -1.77
N GLY A 108 5.89 -9.12 -0.47
CA GLY A 108 5.86 -7.72 -0.02
C GLY A 108 7.20 -7.01 -0.19
N LEU A 109 7.19 -5.69 0.01
CA LEU A 109 8.40 -4.87 -0.09
C LEU A 109 9.50 -5.32 0.89
N LEU A 110 9.14 -5.83 2.08
CA LEU A 110 10.11 -6.37 3.03
C LEU A 110 10.88 -7.55 2.42
N TYR A 111 10.16 -8.52 1.80
CA TYR A 111 10.80 -9.66 1.16
C TYR A 111 11.73 -9.23 0.05
N LEU A 112 11.23 -8.39 -0.85
CA LEU A 112 11.98 -7.93 -2.02
C LEU A 112 13.24 -7.16 -1.61
N TRP A 113 13.15 -6.38 -0.54
CA TRP A 113 14.28 -5.63 -0.01
C TRP A 113 15.32 -6.51 0.66
N LEU A 114 14.90 -7.45 1.51
CA LEU A 114 15.81 -8.37 2.17
C LEU A 114 16.53 -9.27 1.16
N GLN A 115 15.80 -9.75 0.14
CA GLN A 115 16.41 -10.53 -0.94
C GLN A 115 17.45 -9.69 -1.71
N TYR A 116 17.11 -8.44 -2.05
CA TYR A 116 18.03 -7.52 -2.72
C TYR A 116 19.30 -7.25 -1.91
N ILE A 117 19.17 -7.10 -0.59
CA ILE A 117 20.32 -6.94 0.32
C ILE A 117 21.16 -8.21 0.27
N LYS A 118 20.53 -9.38 0.44
CA LYS A 118 21.21 -10.68 0.44
C LYS A 118 21.97 -10.96 -0.87
N ASP A 119 21.43 -10.49 -1.98
CA ASP A 119 22.07 -10.66 -3.30
C ASP A 119 23.26 -9.71 -3.52
N LYS A 120 23.35 -8.62 -2.74
CA LYS A 120 24.39 -7.58 -2.91
C LYS A 120 25.50 -7.60 -1.87
N GLU A 121 25.27 -8.21 -0.72
CA GLU A 121 26.25 -8.17 0.35
C GLU A 121 27.27 -9.27 0.20
N ASP A 122 28.54 -8.88 0.22
CA ASP A 122 29.67 -9.78 0.50
C ASP A 122 29.46 -10.40 1.90
N GLU A 123 29.81 -11.66 2.09
CA GLU A 123 29.57 -12.50 3.29
C GLU A 123 30.07 -11.89 4.63
N GLU A 124 30.79 -10.77 4.60
CA GLU A 124 31.38 -10.11 5.76
C GLU A 124 30.48 -9.09 6.48
N GLU A 125 29.33 -8.71 5.93
CA GLU A 125 28.46 -7.71 6.55
C GLU A 125 27.38 -8.34 7.44
N ASN A 126 27.47 -8.15 8.75
CA ASN A 126 26.48 -8.60 9.74
C ASN A 126 25.19 -7.77 9.66
N VAL A 127 24.34 -8.05 8.67
CA VAL A 127 23.00 -7.48 8.60
C VAL A 127 22.11 -8.14 9.64
N TYR A 128 21.50 -7.33 10.50
CA TYR A 128 20.52 -7.85 11.44
C TYR A 128 19.22 -7.08 11.39
N ILE A 129 18.17 -7.77 11.75
CA ILE A 129 16.81 -7.26 11.75
C ILE A 129 16.28 -7.22 13.18
N THR A 130 15.59 -6.13 13.53
CA THR A 130 14.75 -6.01 14.72
C THR A 130 13.31 -5.73 14.29
N SER A 131 12.34 -6.28 15.04
CA SER A 131 10.93 -6.09 14.73
C SER A 131 10.15 -5.74 15.98
N VAL A 132 9.48 -4.59 15.96
CA VAL A 132 8.80 -4.01 17.11
C VAL A 132 7.33 -3.71 16.76
N GLN A 133 6.44 -4.21 17.59
CA GLN A 133 5.03 -3.84 17.56
C GLN A 133 4.76 -2.71 18.54
N ILE A 134 4.07 -1.66 18.09
CA ILE A 134 3.65 -0.55 18.94
C ILE A 134 2.14 -0.62 19.09
N HIS A 135 1.70 -0.90 20.29
CA HIS A 135 0.29 -1.03 20.65
C HIS A 135 0.01 -0.26 21.94
N ASN A 136 -1.06 0.54 21.97
CA ASN A 136 -1.41 1.42 23.09
C ASN A 136 -0.22 2.26 23.60
N ASP A 137 0.58 2.78 22.66
CA ASP A 137 1.80 3.55 22.91
C ASP A 137 2.88 2.80 23.74
N ASN A 138 2.81 1.45 23.79
CA ASN A 138 3.86 0.59 24.33
C ASN A 138 4.56 -0.16 23.19
N CYS A 139 5.85 -0.48 23.41
CA CYS A 139 6.67 -1.20 22.44
C CYS A 139 6.86 -2.65 22.89
N PHE A 140 6.71 -3.58 21.95
CA PHE A 140 6.84 -5.02 22.17
C PHE A 140 7.77 -5.63 21.12
N ASP A 141 8.70 -6.45 21.58
CA ASP A 141 9.64 -7.15 20.70
C ASP A 141 9.00 -8.39 20.09
N ILE A 142 8.81 -8.38 18.76
CA ILE A 142 8.21 -9.49 18.00
C ILE A 142 9.07 -10.76 18.10
N PHE A 143 10.40 -10.63 18.03
CA PHE A 143 11.31 -11.77 18.05
C PHE A 143 11.54 -12.34 19.46
N ASN A 144 11.01 -11.69 20.49
CA ASN A 144 11.06 -12.13 21.86
C ASN A 144 9.66 -12.30 22.47
N ASN A 145 8.79 -13.04 21.78
CA ASN A 145 7.42 -13.38 22.19
C ASN A 145 6.59 -12.18 22.70
N ASN A 146 6.67 -11.06 22.00
CA ASN A 146 5.98 -9.82 22.37
C ASN A 146 6.33 -9.31 23.78
N THR A 147 7.57 -9.52 24.23
CA THR A 147 8.03 -8.94 25.50
C THR A 147 8.07 -7.43 25.39
N LYS A 148 7.56 -6.75 26.43
CA LYS A 148 7.56 -5.29 26.49
C LYS A 148 9.01 -4.77 26.59
N ILE A 149 9.35 -3.80 25.73
CA ILE A 149 10.66 -3.18 25.68
C ILE A 149 10.59 -1.68 25.96
N SER A 150 11.71 -1.11 26.41
CA SER A 150 11.85 0.31 26.68
C SER A 150 12.76 1.00 25.66
N GLN A 151 12.56 2.30 25.52
CA GLN A 151 13.37 3.15 24.67
C GLN A 151 14.33 3.97 25.55
N LEU A 152 15.59 4.00 25.17
CA LEU A 152 16.62 4.81 25.82
C LEU A 152 17.17 5.83 24.83
N GLU A 153 17.30 7.06 25.27
CA GLU A 153 17.99 8.12 24.52
C GLU A 153 19.43 8.20 25.07
N ASP A 154 20.42 8.02 24.20
CA ASP A 154 21.83 8.12 24.60
C ASP A 154 22.28 9.58 24.70
N LYS A 155 23.54 9.79 25.08
CA LYS A 155 24.14 11.12 25.26
C LYS A 155 24.17 11.95 23.98
N ASN A 156 24.14 11.29 22.83
CA ASN A 156 24.11 11.91 21.49
C ASN A 156 22.67 12.15 21.01
N GLY A 157 21.69 11.80 21.83
CA GLY A 157 20.28 11.92 21.50
C GLY A 157 19.74 10.84 20.58
N LYS A 158 20.49 9.76 20.31
CA LYS A 158 20.02 8.62 19.51
C LYS A 158 19.14 7.70 20.35
N ILE A 159 18.06 7.24 19.78
CA ILE A 159 17.11 6.34 20.45
C ILE A 159 17.52 4.88 20.20
N HIS A 160 17.65 4.14 21.27
CA HIS A 160 17.95 2.71 21.27
C HIS A 160 16.80 1.92 21.89
N LEU A 161 16.47 0.79 21.27
CA LEU A 161 15.51 -0.18 21.81
C LEU A 161 16.27 -1.13 22.75
N ARG A 162 16.00 -1.02 24.06
CA ARG A 162 16.69 -1.83 25.07
C ARG A 162 16.25 -3.28 25.01
N ASN A 163 17.23 -4.21 24.96
CA ASN A 163 17.02 -5.66 24.96
C ASN A 163 16.13 -6.16 23.81
N CYS A 164 16.08 -5.46 22.68
CA CYS A 164 15.41 -5.93 21.49
C CYS A 164 16.23 -7.07 20.85
N LYS A 165 15.59 -8.21 20.59
CA LYS A 165 16.23 -9.39 20.01
C LYS A 165 16.56 -9.10 18.54
N LYS A 166 17.76 -9.50 18.14
CA LYS A 166 18.25 -9.38 16.77
C LYS A 166 18.12 -10.73 16.06
N LYS A 167 17.79 -10.71 14.78
CA LYS A 167 17.93 -11.84 13.88
C LYS A 167 18.88 -11.48 12.76
N TYR A 168 19.88 -12.30 12.53
CA TYR A 168 20.89 -12.07 11.51
C TYR A 168 20.42 -12.67 10.18
N LEU A 169 20.60 -11.90 9.09
CA LEU A 169 20.07 -12.26 7.77
C LEU A 169 20.79 -13.49 7.15
N ASN A 170 22.03 -13.76 7.55
CA ASN A 170 22.79 -14.94 7.16
C ASN A 170 22.35 -16.23 7.90
N GLU A 171 21.69 -16.09 9.06
CA GLU A 171 21.27 -17.23 9.89
C GLU A 171 19.85 -17.72 9.60
N ILE A 172 19.04 -16.94 8.87
CA ILE A 172 17.62 -17.24 8.63
C ILE A 172 17.24 -17.02 7.17
N SER A 173 16.30 -17.81 6.67
CA SER A 173 15.70 -17.52 5.37
C SER A 173 14.78 -16.32 5.43
N VAL A 174 14.70 -15.54 4.34
CA VAL A 174 13.81 -14.36 4.27
C VAL A 174 12.35 -14.77 4.47
N THR A 175 11.96 -15.91 3.93
CA THR A 175 10.58 -16.43 4.09
C THR A 175 10.27 -16.75 5.54
N GLU A 176 11.15 -17.48 6.21
CA GLU A 176 11.01 -17.86 7.62
C GLU A 176 10.96 -16.63 8.54
N LEU A 177 11.82 -15.64 8.29
CA LEU A 177 11.79 -14.37 9.03
C LEU A 177 10.44 -13.66 8.93
N ILE A 178 9.85 -13.60 7.73
CA ILE A 178 8.56 -12.94 7.50
C ILE A 178 7.42 -13.73 8.14
N GLU A 179 7.45 -15.05 8.07
CA GLU A 179 6.46 -15.90 8.72
C GLU A 179 6.51 -15.76 10.24
N ASP A 180 7.68 -15.70 10.84
CA ASP A 180 7.85 -15.41 12.25
C ASP A 180 7.22 -14.10 12.67
N ILE A 181 7.46 -13.04 11.89
CA ILE A 181 6.86 -11.72 12.15
C ILE A 181 5.33 -11.80 12.05
N LYS A 182 4.80 -12.43 11.01
CA LYS A 182 3.36 -12.56 10.79
C LYS A 182 2.71 -13.35 11.93
N ASN A 183 3.26 -14.51 12.27
CA ASN A 183 2.71 -15.41 13.29
C ASN A 183 2.73 -14.78 14.67
N THR A 184 3.84 -14.15 15.07
CA THR A 184 3.96 -13.50 16.38
C THR A 184 3.04 -12.29 16.49
N ARG A 185 2.86 -11.51 15.41
CA ARG A 185 1.91 -10.40 15.39
C ARG A 185 0.47 -10.86 15.59
N ILE A 186 0.10 -12.03 15.08
CA ILE A 186 -1.23 -12.63 15.23
C ILE A 186 -1.48 -13.08 16.67
N VAL A 187 -0.53 -13.74 17.32
CA VAL A 187 -0.71 -14.35 18.65
C VAL A 187 -0.76 -13.31 19.78
N GLY A 188 -0.08 -12.17 19.64
CA GLY A 188 0.15 -11.21 20.71
C GLY A 188 -1.08 -10.42 21.21
N LEU A 189 -2.26 -10.59 20.62
CA LEU A 189 -3.46 -9.80 20.95
C LEU A 189 -4.70 -10.70 21.02
N SER A 190 -5.37 -10.72 22.16
CA SER A 190 -6.51 -11.60 22.48
C SER A 190 -7.87 -11.02 22.08
N SER A 191 -8.21 -10.88 20.80
CA SER A 191 -9.59 -10.60 20.38
C SER A 191 -9.83 -10.91 18.91
N GLU A 192 -11.07 -11.27 18.56
CA GLU A 192 -11.51 -11.73 17.22
C GLU A 192 -11.47 -10.68 16.10
N ASN A 193 -11.11 -9.42 16.40
CA ASN A 193 -11.04 -8.35 15.41
C ASN A 193 -9.62 -8.22 14.82
N ASP A 194 -9.53 -7.88 13.56
CA ASP A 194 -8.31 -7.74 12.76
C ASP A 194 -7.20 -6.94 13.48
N LYS A 195 -6.24 -7.68 14.05
CA LYS A 195 -5.22 -7.18 14.99
C LYS A 195 -4.17 -6.30 14.32
N SER A 196 -3.92 -6.53 13.02
CA SER A 196 -3.00 -5.74 12.22
C SER A 196 -3.47 -4.30 12.03
N SER A 197 -4.78 -4.08 12.07
CA SER A 197 -5.38 -2.76 11.92
C SER A 197 -5.20 -1.83 13.13
N ARG A 198 -4.85 -2.38 14.31
CA ARG A 198 -4.82 -1.66 15.59
C ARG A 198 -3.44 -1.50 16.22
N SER A 199 -2.40 -1.94 15.57
CA SER A 199 -1.01 -1.79 16.01
C SER A 199 -0.13 -1.37 14.87
N HIS A 200 0.89 -0.54 15.16
CA HIS A 200 1.94 -0.24 14.20
C HIS A 200 3.01 -1.32 14.29
N LEU A 201 3.52 -1.76 13.15
CA LEU A 201 4.66 -2.66 13.05
C LEU A 201 5.85 -1.87 12.48
N LEU A 202 6.94 -1.86 13.21
CA LEU A 202 8.21 -1.29 12.80
C LEU A 202 9.22 -2.41 12.61
N ILE A 203 9.76 -2.53 11.41
CA ILE A 203 10.85 -3.43 11.08
C ILE A 203 12.06 -2.59 10.76
N GLN A 204 13.17 -2.85 11.44
CA GLN A 204 14.43 -2.15 11.27
C GLN A 204 15.47 -3.12 10.71
N ILE A 205 16.00 -2.83 9.54
CA ILE A 205 17.09 -3.56 8.91
C ILE A 205 18.35 -2.75 9.13
N TRP A 206 19.26 -3.28 9.92
CA TRP A 206 20.51 -2.65 10.31
C TRP A 206 21.63 -3.14 9.41
N LEU A 207 22.15 -2.22 8.61
CA LEU A 207 23.29 -2.40 7.74
C LEU A 207 24.51 -1.75 8.39
N LYS A 208 25.71 -2.03 7.92
CA LYS A 208 26.94 -1.46 8.48
C LYS A 208 26.92 0.07 8.62
N ASN A 209 26.39 0.77 7.63
CA ASN A 209 26.43 2.22 7.56
C ASN A 209 25.04 2.88 7.50
N ASN A 210 23.98 2.12 7.37
CA ASN A 210 22.63 2.61 7.09
C ASN A 210 21.59 1.84 7.90
N LEU A 211 20.46 2.50 8.16
CA LEU A 211 19.28 1.91 8.75
C LEU A 211 18.12 2.01 7.76
N VAL A 212 17.45 0.89 7.53
CA VAL A 212 16.20 0.85 6.77
C VAL A 212 15.06 0.57 7.72
N ASN A 213 14.10 1.48 7.79
CA ASN A 213 12.87 1.30 8.55
C ASN A 213 11.71 1.00 7.59
N ILE A 214 10.98 -0.08 7.83
CA ILE A 214 9.72 -0.39 7.15
C ILE A 214 8.62 -0.36 8.20
N ILE A 215 7.61 0.48 8.00
CA ILE A 215 6.58 0.75 8.99
C ILE A 215 5.21 0.47 8.38
N ASP A 216 4.56 -0.58 8.88
CA ASP A 216 3.16 -0.85 8.63
C ASP A 216 2.32 -0.15 9.72
N LEU A 217 1.75 0.99 9.38
CA LEU A 217 0.94 1.77 10.32
C LEU A 217 -0.42 1.12 10.56
N ALA A 218 -0.96 1.29 11.75
CA ALA A 218 -2.36 0.98 12.05
C ALA A 218 -3.32 1.74 11.12
N GLY A 219 -4.56 1.29 11.03
CA GLY A 219 -5.57 1.93 10.20
C GLY A 219 -5.76 3.43 10.52
N SER A 220 -5.89 4.25 9.48
CA SER A 220 -5.99 5.70 9.59
C SER A 220 -7.43 6.22 9.61
N GLU A 221 -8.41 5.33 9.56
CA GLU A 221 -9.82 5.68 9.63
C GLU A 221 -10.18 6.27 10.98
N LYS A 222 -11.11 7.22 10.96
CA LYS A 222 -11.67 7.76 12.21
C LYS A 222 -12.48 6.63 12.86
N ALA A 223 -12.33 6.46 14.17
CA ALA A 223 -13.25 5.65 14.93
C ALA A 223 -14.66 6.21 14.71
N VAL A 224 -15.38 5.68 13.73
CA VAL A 224 -16.81 5.95 13.59
C VAL A 224 -17.42 5.45 14.88
N ASN A 225 -18.27 6.26 15.50
CA ASN A 225 -19.00 5.98 16.73
C ASN A 225 -19.65 4.59 16.66
N ASN A 226 -18.88 3.55 16.95
CA ASN A 226 -19.45 2.25 17.25
C ASN A 226 -20.13 2.43 18.60
N ILE A 227 -21.42 2.66 18.55
CA ILE A 227 -22.32 2.81 19.73
C ILE A 227 -22.13 1.65 20.71
N CYS A 228 -21.57 0.52 20.25
CA CYS A 228 -21.24 -0.67 21.02
C CYS A 228 -19.75 -0.82 21.38
N ALA A 229 -18.88 0.20 21.13
CA ALA A 229 -17.47 0.07 21.45
C ALA A 229 -17.25 0.10 22.97
N ASN A 230 -16.56 -0.91 23.46
CA ASN A 230 -16.16 -1.02 24.87
C ASN A 230 -15.10 0.06 25.18
N ARG A 231 -14.99 0.49 26.46
CA ARG A 231 -14.02 1.52 26.91
C ARG A 231 -12.58 1.24 26.50
N ASN A 232 -12.17 -0.02 26.43
CA ASN A 232 -10.82 -0.40 26.02
C ASN A 232 -10.61 -0.15 24.52
N GLN A 233 -11.58 -0.46 23.69
CA GLN A 233 -11.55 -0.19 22.24
C GLN A 233 -11.52 1.31 21.95
N MET A 234 -12.25 2.13 22.72
CA MET A 234 -12.22 3.59 22.58
C MET A 234 -10.84 4.16 22.91
N ARG A 235 -10.21 3.68 24.00
CA ARG A 235 -8.83 4.08 24.37
C ARG A 235 -7.80 3.66 23.32
N GLU A 236 -7.91 2.44 22.81
CA GLU A 236 -7.05 1.92 21.75
C GLU A 236 -7.14 2.78 20.49
N ASN A 237 -8.33 3.05 20.01
CA ASN A 237 -8.58 3.90 18.85
C ASN A 237 -8.05 5.34 19.06
N ALA A 238 -8.22 5.88 20.27
CA ALA A 238 -7.69 7.21 20.61
C ALA A 238 -6.15 7.23 20.56
N ASN A 239 -5.47 6.18 21.05
CA ASN A 239 -4.01 6.07 21.02
C ASN A 239 -3.49 5.91 19.58
N ILE A 240 -4.14 5.09 18.75
CA ILE A 240 -3.79 4.95 17.32
C ILE A 240 -3.88 6.31 16.61
N ASN A 241 -5.00 6.99 16.77
CA ASN A 241 -5.22 8.30 16.14
C ASN A 241 -4.20 9.33 16.65
N LYS A 242 -3.88 9.32 17.96
CA LYS A 242 -2.84 10.19 18.54
C LYS A 242 -1.49 9.92 17.87
N ASN A 243 -1.04 8.68 17.77
CA ASN A 243 0.25 8.33 17.17
C ASN A 243 0.35 8.79 15.71
N ILE A 244 -0.70 8.57 14.93
CA ILE A 244 -0.79 9.01 13.53
C ILE A 244 -0.81 10.55 13.44
N MET A 245 -1.52 11.23 14.33
CA MET A 245 -1.57 12.69 14.38
C MET A 245 -0.19 13.28 14.69
N VAL A 246 0.50 12.77 15.70
CA VAL A 246 1.85 13.22 16.07
C VAL A 246 2.83 12.97 14.92
N LEU A 247 2.74 11.82 14.23
CA LEU A 247 3.55 11.54 13.05
C LEU A 247 3.35 12.60 11.96
N LYS A 248 2.10 12.97 11.68
CA LYS A 248 1.76 14.02 10.71
C LYS A 248 2.33 15.38 11.11
N GLU A 249 2.24 15.72 12.38
CA GLU A 249 2.79 16.98 12.90
C GLU A 249 4.32 17.01 12.79
N CYS A 250 5.01 15.89 13.06
CA CYS A 250 6.46 15.78 12.83
C CYS A 250 6.82 16.00 11.35
N ILE A 251 6.13 15.34 10.42
CA ILE A 251 6.38 15.49 8.98
C ILE A 251 6.11 16.93 8.54
N ARG A 252 5.03 17.54 9.02
CA ARG A 252 4.69 18.96 8.74
C ARG A 252 5.76 19.90 9.27
N ALA A 253 6.19 19.71 10.52
CA ALA A 253 7.22 20.55 11.15
C ALA A 253 8.55 20.50 10.37
N VAL A 254 8.97 19.30 9.92
CA VAL A 254 10.16 19.14 9.08
C VAL A 254 10.02 19.91 7.77
N LYS A 255 8.90 19.75 7.08
CA LYS A 255 8.66 20.44 5.78
C LYS A 255 8.60 21.96 5.92
N GLN A 256 8.00 22.43 7.00
CA GLN A 256 7.90 23.87 7.29
C GLN A 256 9.17 24.43 7.93
N LYS A 257 10.23 23.62 8.09
CA LYS A 257 11.49 24.00 8.76
C LYS A 257 11.24 24.63 10.14
N GLN A 258 10.26 24.08 10.87
CA GLN A 258 9.96 24.59 12.21
C GLN A 258 11.15 24.29 13.15
N PRO A 259 11.44 25.20 14.11
CA PRO A 259 12.54 25.01 15.06
C PRO A 259 12.28 23.86 16.04
N TYR A 260 11.03 23.47 16.22
CA TYR A 260 10.63 22.38 17.11
C TYR A 260 9.84 21.32 16.35
N ILE A 261 10.28 20.04 16.48
CA ILE A 261 9.59 18.88 15.94
C ILE A 261 9.09 18.03 17.12
N PRO A 262 7.76 17.77 17.23
CA PRO A 262 7.16 17.17 18.42
C PRO A 262 7.31 15.64 18.50
N PHE A 263 8.45 15.07 18.12
CA PHE A 263 8.68 13.62 18.06
C PHE A 263 8.55 12.90 19.41
N ARG A 264 8.68 13.60 20.56
CA ARG A 264 8.55 12.99 21.89
C ARG A 264 7.13 12.73 22.35
N GLN A 265 6.12 13.17 21.61
CA GLN A 265 4.70 13.03 22.00
C GLN A 265 4.12 11.63 21.78
N SER A 266 4.80 10.74 21.02
CA SER A 266 4.45 9.33 20.90
C SER A 266 5.69 8.44 20.84
N ASN A 267 5.58 7.20 21.28
CA ASN A 267 6.67 6.24 21.20
C ASN A 267 7.06 5.89 19.76
N LEU A 268 6.08 5.88 18.84
CA LEU A 268 6.34 5.72 17.41
C LEU A 268 7.28 6.81 16.87
N THR A 269 6.92 8.06 17.06
CA THR A 269 7.70 9.19 16.53
C THR A 269 9.01 9.40 17.29
N LYS A 270 9.08 8.97 18.54
CA LYS A 270 10.31 8.99 19.33
C LYS A 270 11.34 8.01 18.75
N ILE A 271 10.96 6.78 18.42
CA ILE A 271 11.86 5.80 17.77
C ILE A 271 12.31 6.32 16.39
N LEU A 272 11.43 7.01 15.69
CA LEU A 272 11.69 7.56 14.35
C LEU A 272 12.33 8.96 14.38
N LYS A 273 12.84 9.39 15.52
CA LYS A 273 13.43 10.74 15.68
C LYS A 273 14.43 11.07 14.58
N ASP A 274 15.34 10.16 14.27
CA ASP A 274 16.38 10.37 13.26
C ASP A 274 15.84 10.53 11.85
N THR A 275 14.69 9.94 11.57
CA THR A 275 13.96 10.13 10.29
C THR A 275 13.59 11.59 10.05
N PHE A 276 13.33 12.35 11.12
CA PHE A 276 12.90 13.74 11.04
C PHE A 276 14.06 14.74 11.16
N LEU A 277 15.12 14.39 11.87
CA LEU A 277 16.21 15.32 12.23
C LEU A 277 17.39 15.27 11.27
N ASN A 278 17.72 14.09 10.77
CA ASN A 278 18.87 13.88 9.91
C ASN A 278 18.42 13.96 8.44
N ASN A 279 19.34 14.28 7.55
CA ASN A 279 19.06 14.38 6.08
C ASN A 279 18.77 12.99 5.44
N ASN A 280 17.85 12.26 6.05
CA ASN A 280 17.43 10.92 5.67
C ASN A 280 16.33 10.95 4.61
N VAL A 281 16.11 9.84 3.94
CA VAL A 281 15.09 9.69 2.91
C VAL A 281 13.85 9.04 3.53
N SER A 282 12.71 9.66 3.32
CA SER A 282 11.41 9.12 3.74
C SER A 282 10.50 8.92 2.54
N VAL A 283 9.89 7.76 2.45
CA VAL A 283 8.89 7.43 1.44
C VAL A 283 7.58 7.07 2.13
N VAL A 284 6.52 7.78 1.79
CA VAL A 284 5.16 7.47 2.25
C VAL A 284 4.43 6.79 1.11
N ILE A 285 4.03 5.54 1.30
CA ILE A 285 3.19 4.79 0.37
C ILE A 285 1.77 4.78 0.94
N ALA A 286 0.91 5.62 0.37
CA ALA A 286 -0.48 5.66 0.76
C ALA A 286 -1.27 4.61 0.00
N THR A 287 -1.77 3.62 0.72
CA THR A 287 -2.61 2.56 0.15
C THR A 287 -4.08 2.96 0.18
N LEU A 288 -4.77 2.77 -0.94
CA LEU A 288 -6.12 3.25 -1.18
C LEU A 288 -7.06 2.09 -1.53
N SER A 289 -8.24 2.11 -0.94
CA SER A 289 -9.35 1.24 -1.32
C SER A 289 -10.12 1.88 -2.49
N PRO A 290 -10.35 1.18 -3.60
CA PRO A 290 -11.08 1.72 -4.74
C PRO A 290 -12.59 1.71 -4.58
N GLU A 291 -13.16 0.99 -3.59
CA GLU A 291 -14.60 0.82 -3.45
C GLU A 291 -15.32 2.10 -3.00
N LEU A 292 -16.47 2.35 -3.59
CA LEU A 292 -17.30 3.53 -3.32
C LEU A 292 -17.71 3.66 -1.85
N ARG A 293 -17.98 2.55 -1.17
CA ARG A 293 -18.30 2.54 0.27
C ARG A 293 -17.18 3.14 1.14
N ASN A 294 -15.94 3.05 0.67
CA ASN A 294 -14.74 3.54 1.34
C ASN A 294 -14.31 4.94 0.88
N ALA A 295 -15.08 5.59 0.00
CA ALA A 295 -14.72 6.88 -0.60
C ALA A 295 -14.42 7.96 0.45
N GLY A 296 -15.15 7.98 1.56
CA GLY A 296 -14.94 8.93 2.65
C GLY A 296 -13.57 8.78 3.31
N ASP A 297 -13.18 7.56 3.66
CA ASP A 297 -11.89 7.27 4.30
C ASP A 297 -10.73 7.42 3.32
N THR A 298 -10.95 7.06 2.06
CA THR A 298 -9.99 7.30 0.97
C THR A 298 -9.74 8.80 0.78
N LEU A 299 -10.79 9.62 0.76
CA LEU A 299 -10.66 11.08 0.70
C LEU A 299 -9.93 11.66 1.93
N ASN A 300 -10.19 11.14 3.12
CA ASN A 300 -9.48 11.52 4.33
C ASN A 300 -7.98 11.17 4.21
N THR A 301 -7.65 9.95 3.78
CA THR A 301 -6.28 9.51 3.54
C THR A 301 -5.57 10.43 2.56
N LEU A 302 -6.19 10.69 1.39
CA LEU A 302 -5.64 11.54 0.35
C LEU A 302 -5.45 13.00 0.80
N SER A 303 -6.41 13.55 1.53
CA SER A 303 -6.29 14.89 2.09
C SER A 303 -5.10 15.01 3.04
N TYR A 304 -4.88 14.01 3.89
CA TYR A 304 -3.74 14.02 4.81
C TYR A 304 -2.38 13.93 4.12
N ILE A 305 -2.24 13.04 3.13
CA ILE A 305 -0.96 12.91 2.42
C ILE A 305 -0.73 14.11 1.48
N SER A 306 -1.78 14.71 0.94
CA SER A 306 -1.70 15.97 0.19
C SER A 306 -1.21 17.11 1.08
N ASP A 307 -1.70 17.22 2.32
CA ASP A 307 -1.20 18.18 3.31
C ASP A 307 0.29 17.92 3.65
N MET A 308 0.73 16.68 3.63
CA MET A 308 2.16 16.33 3.75
C MET A 308 2.96 16.77 2.53
N LYS A 309 2.40 16.77 1.32
CA LYS A 309 3.07 17.18 0.08
C LYS A 309 3.12 18.70 -0.07
N SER A 310 2.04 19.40 0.23
CA SER A 310 1.91 20.86 -0.02
C SER A 310 2.36 21.67 1.18
N LEU A 311 3.22 22.68 0.91
CA LEU A 311 3.54 23.77 1.87
C LEU A 311 2.41 24.79 1.97
N LYS A 312 1.47 24.79 1.02
CA LYS A 312 0.31 25.67 0.99
C LYS A 312 -0.94 24.79 0.88
N ARG A 313 -1.88 25.01 1.77
CA ARG A 313 -3.22 24.46 1.68
C ARG A 313 -3.83 24.90 0.35
N GLN A 314 -3.75 24.06 -0.66
CA GLN A 314 -4.64 24.21 -1.81
C GLN A 314 -6.02 23.83 -1.32
N VAL A 315 -6.84 24.84 -1.08
CA VAL A 315 -8.29 24.64 -0.96
C VAL A 315 -8.74 24.25 -2.37
N SER A 316 -8.79 22.96 -2.64
CA SER A 316 -9.47 22.47 -3.81
C SER A 316 -10.95 22.74 -3.57
N GLU A 317 -11.47 23.78 -4.21
CA GLU A 317 -12.91 23.96 -4.28
C GLU A 317 -13.53 22.70 -4.89
N PRO A 318 -14.60 22.14 -4.31
CA PRO A 318 -15.31 21.06 -4.93
C PRO A 318 -15.85 21.57 -6.26
N ILE A 319 -15.30 21.06 -7.36
CA ILE A 319 -15.88 21.33 -8.67
C ILE A 319 -17.22 20.59 -8.69
N LEU A 320 -18.29 21.35 -8.48
CA LEU A 320 -19.65 20.89 -8.75
C LEU A 320 -19.76 20.72 -10.27
N MET A 321 -19.30 19.57 -10.76
CA MET A 321 -19.64 19.20 -12.11
C MET A 321 -21.13 18.87 -12.12
N LYS A 322 -21.93 19.73 -12.73
CA LYS A 322 -23.19 19.29 -13.32
C LYS A 322 -22.77 18.20 -14.31
N MET A 323 -23.04 16.96 -13.97
CA MET A 323 -22.84 15.86 -14.91
C MET A 323 -23.61 16.20 -16.18
N GLN A 324 -22.90 16.49 -17.25
CA GLN A 324 -23.42 16.13 -18.55
C GLN A 324 -23.55 14.59 -18.53
N PRO A 325 -24.70 14.06 -18.93
CA PRO A 325 -24.93 12.63 -18.79
C PRO A 325 -23.88 11.85 -19.60
N ILE A 326 -23.11 11.02 -18.91
CA ILE A 326 -22.57 9.70 -19.31
C ILE A 326 -22.25 9.45 -20.82
N LYS A 327 -22.08 10.47 -21.64
CA LYS A 327 -21.67 10.27 -23.04
C LYS A 327 -20.24 9.80 -23.19
N GLU A 328 -19.35 10.18 -22.27
CA GLU A 328 -17.94 9.72 -22.32
C GLU A 328 -17.77 8.29 -21.77
N GLU A 329 -18.48 7.91 -20.72
CA GLU A 329 -18.48 6.52 -20.24
C GLU A 329 -19.16 5.58 -21.25
N GLU A 330 -20.22 6.03 -21.88
CA GLU A 330 -20.92 5.28 -22.94
C GLU A 330 -20.05 5.18 -24.20
N ASN A 331 -19.32 6.23 -24.56
CA ASN A 331 -18.35 6.20 -25.67
C ASN A 331 -17.13 5.31 -25.35
N MET A 332 -16.55 5.38 -24.14
CA MET A 332 -15.48 4.48 -23.75
C MET A 332 -15.96 3.02 -23.66
N ARG A 333 -17.16 2.79 -23.15
CA ARG A 333 -17.78 1.46 -23.09
C ARG A 333 -18.04 0.90 -24.49
N ASN A 334 -18.48 1.74 -25.41
CA ASN A 334 -18.69 1.35 -26.79
C ASN A 334 -17.36 1.11 -27.52
N GLN A 335 -16.35 1.96 -27.33
CA GLN A 335 -15.01 1.73 -27.88
C GLN A 335 -14.37 0.45 -27.32
N PHE A 336 -14.60 0.13 -26.05
CA PHE A 336 -14.11 -1.11 -25.44
C PHE A 336 -14.85 -2.33 -26.00
N LYS A 337 -16.17 -2.24 -26.19
CA LYS A 337 -16.97 -3.28 -26.85
C LYS A 337 -16.51 -3.53 -28.29
N ASP A 338 -16.30 -2.47 -29.06
CA ASP A 338 -15.83 -2.57 -30.45
C ASP A 338 -14.44 -3.21 -30.52
N ARG A 339 -13.55 -2.87 -29.59
CA ARG A 339 -12.20 -3.47 -29.49
C ARG A 339 -12.26 -4.97 -29.16
N ILE A 340 -13.08 -5.35 -28.18
CA ILE A 340 -13.30 -6.76 -27.84
C ILE A 340 -13.89 -7.51 -29.05
N LYS A 341 -14.86 -6.93 -29.73
CA LYS A 341 -15.46 -7.53 -30.92
C LYS A 341 -14.43 -7.76 -32.03
N THR A 342 -13.60 -6.77 -32.32
CA THR A 342 -12.51 -6.89 -33.30
C THR A 342 -11.53 -8.00 -32.94
N THR A 343 -11.10 -8.06 -31.68
CA THR A 343 -10.15 -9.09 -31.19
C THR A 343 -10.77 -10.50 -31.27
N LEU A 344 -12.08 -10.63 -31.01
CA LEU A 344 -12.81 -11.90 -31.12
C LEU A 344 -12.97 -12.34 -32.59
N GLU A 345 -13.21 -11.40 -33.50
CA GLU A 345 -13.24 -11.66 -34.94
C GLU A 345 -11.87 -12.10 -35.47
N GLU A 346 -10.79 -11.49 -35.01
CA GLU A 346 -9.40 -11.91 -35.31
C GLU A 346 -9.12 -13.33 -34.82
N LEU A 347 -9.48 -13.63 -33.57
CA LEU A 347 -9.33 -14.98 -32.98
C LEU A 347 -10.18 -16.02 -33.76
N HIS A 348 -11.39 -15.65 -34.15
CA HIS A 348 -12.26 -16.52 -34.97
C HIS A 348 -11.59 -16.84 -36.32
N ASN A 349 -11.04 -15.84 -37.00
CA ASN A 349 -10.33 -16.02 -38.27
C ASN A 349 -9.06 -16.86 -38.14
N ILE A 350 -8.32 -16.72 -37.06
CA ILE A 350 -7.15 -17.57 -36.76
C ILE A 350 -7.59 -19.03 -36.57
N ARG A 351 -8.69 -19.26 -35.86
CA ARG A 351 -9.26 -20.60 -35.64
C ARG A 351 -9.76 -21.26 -36.92
N ILE A 352 -10.39 -20.52 -37.80
CA ILE A 352 -10.78 -21.04 -39.13
C ILE A 352 -9.54 -21.48 -39.92
N LYS A 353 -8.49 -20.66 -39.94
CA LYS A 353 -7.23 -21.02 -40.63
C LYS A 353 -6.55 -22.24 -40.00
N LEU A 354 -6.60 -22.39 -38.69
CA LEU A 354 -6.08 -23.57 -37.98
C LEU A 354 -6.91 -24.81 -38.33
N PHE A 355 -8.25 -24.68 -38.38
CA PHE A 355 -9.16 -25.75 -38.75
C PHE A 355 -8.94 -26.21 -40.20
N GLU A 356 -8.73 -25.31 -41.13
CA GLU A 356 -8.41 -25.62 -42.53
C GLU A 356 -7.06 -26.34 -42.64
N ARG A 357 -6.03 -25.91 -41.90
CA ARG A 357 -4.74 -26.62 -41.84
C ARG A 357 -4.86 -28.02 -41.27
N TYR A 358 -5.72 -28.23 -40.26
CA TYR A 358 -5.94 -29.52 -39.63
C TYR A 358 -6.73 -30.50 -40.54
N LYS A 359 -7.49 -29.98 -41.47
CA LYS A 359 -8.25 -30.76 -42.43
C LYS A 359 -7.37 -31.63 -43.37
N TYR A 360 -6.09 -31.27 -43.46
CA TYR A 360 -5.11 -31.97 -44.32
C TYR A 360 -4.19 -32.93 -43.51
N THR A 361 -4.38 -33.13 -42.21
CA THR A 361 -3.64 -34.12 -41.43
C THR A 361 -4.32 -35.50 -41.42
N ASN A 362 -3.55 -36.57 -41.55
CA ASN A 362 -4.04 -37.93 -41.88
C ASN A 362 -4.64 -38.76 -40.73
N ASN A 363 -4.94 -38.20 -39.56
CA ASN A 363 -5.41 -38.95 -38.40
C ASN A 363 -6.86 -38.64 -38.02
N ASN A 364 -7.77 -39.60 -38.23
CA ASN A 364 -9.23 -39.35 -38.14
C ASN A 364 -9.75 -39.21 -36.67
N SER A 365 -9.13 -39.84 -35.70
CA SER A 365 -9.63 -39.78 -34.30
C SER A 365 -9.35 -38.47 -33.63
N ASP A 366 -8.20 -37.86 -33.94
CA ASP A 366 -7.80 -36.56 -33.34
C ASP A 366 -8.56 -35.39 -33.99
N LYS A 367 -9.08 -35.58 -35.21
CA LYS A 367 -9.89 -34.58 -35.91
C LYS A 367 -11.25 -34.34 -35.27
N GLU A 368 -11.95 -35.38 -34.85
CA GLU A 368 -13.27 -35.27 -34.22
C GLU A 368 -13.18 -34.61 -32.83
N THR A 369 -12.17 -35.02 -32.03
CA THR A 369 -11.94 -34.43 -30.71
C THR A 369 -11.57 -32.93 -30.80
N PHE A 370 -10.70 -32.58 -31.76
CA PHE A 370 -10.32 -31.19 -31.99
C PHE A 370 -11.48 -30.34 -32.47
N LYS A 371 -12.30 -30.86 -33.36
CA LYS A 371 -13.51 -30.21 -33.90
C LYS A 371 -14.54 -29.94 -32.80
N THR A 372 -14.76 -30.88 -31.90
CA THR A 372 -15.68 -30.77 -30.77
C THR A 372 -15.20 -29.69 -29.79
N ASN A 373 -13.94 -29.73 -29.40
CA ASN A 373 -13.35 -28.73 -28.51
C ASN A 373 -13.37 -27.31 -29.11
N LEU A 374 -13.10 -27.18 -30.41
CA LEU A 374 -13.13 -25.89 -31.09
C LEU A 374 -14.56 -25.32 -31.19
N LEU A 375 -15.55 -26.16 -31.39
CA LEU A 375 -16.97 -25.77 -31.40
C LEU A 375 -17.46 -25.31 -30.03
N ASP A 376 -17.06 -25.99 -28.97
CA ASP A 376 -17.38 -25.62 -27.58
C ASP A 376 -16.75 -24.29 -27.17
N GLU A 377 -15.51 -24.04 -27.60
CA GLU A 377 -14.85 -22.77 -27.36
C GLU A 377 -15.51 -21.62 -28.16
N ILE A 378 -15.89 -21.84 -29.39
CA ILE A 378 -16.62 -20.87 -30.22
C ILE A 378 -17.98 -20.53 -29.57
N ASN A 379 -18.72 -21.54 -29.10
CA ASN A 379 -19.98 -21.33 -28.40
C ASN A 379 -19.83 -20.57 -27.09
N THR A 380 -18.72 -20.79 -26.38
CA THR A 380 -18.39 -20.06 -25.14
C THR A 380 -18.11 -18.60 -25.47
N LEU A 381 -17.36 -18.31 -26.52
CA LEU A 381 -17.05 -16.95 -26.96
C LEU A 381 -18.30 -16.20 -27.44
N HIS A 382 -19.24 -16.86 -28.15
CA HIS A 382 -20.52 -16.26 -28.50
C HIS A 382 -21.36 -15.89 -27.29
N LYS A 383 -21.43 -16.76 -26.27
CA LYS A 383 -22.11 -16.44 -25.01
C LYS A 383 -21.48 -15.25 -24.27
N ILE A 384 -20.17 -15.08 -24.34
CA ILE A 384 -19.48 -13.91 -23.76
C ILE A 384 -19.83 -12.64 -24.57
N LEU A 385 -19.87 -12.73 -25.88
CA LEU A 385 -20.26 -11.63 -26.77
C LEU A 385 -21.70 -11.14 -26.51
N ASP A 386 -22.65 -12.08 -26.30
CA ASP A 386 -24.04 -11.75 -26.01
C ASP A 386 -24.23 -11.13 -24.62
N PHE A 387 -23.26 -11.32 -23.71
CA PHE A 387 -23.30 -10.80 -22.35
C PHE A 387 -22.64 -9.41 -22.22
N ILE A 388 -21.83 -9.01 -23.19
CA ILE A 388 -21.15 -7.71 -23.25
C ILE A 388 -22.02 -6.70 -24.03
#